data_941fb3ffa1d7fb0af8cb8f234029020f
#
_entry.id   941fb3ffa1d7fb0af8cb8f234029020f
#
_cell.length_a   1.000
_cell.length_b   1.000
_cell.length_c   1.000
_cell.angle_alpha   90.00
_cell.angle_beta   90.00
_cell.angle_gamma   90.00
#
_symmetry.space_group_name_H-M   'P 1'
#
loop_
_entity.id
_entity.type
_entity.pdbx_description
1 polymer ?
#
loop_
_entity_poly.entity_id
_entity_poly.type
_entity_poly.pdbx_seq_one_letter_code
_entity_poly.pdbx_strand_id
1 'polypeptide(L)'
;MLRMFGSRKNEQKPRLFRVTLHIRRGVNQEMPSNMAGAYVPVFVAGENHEAGATSAVSEISRRGFEFVDIPDGKIYELDPHLWDEFVKEAWPEFTMYFPSQSEVCDGLSKGFIFVGPFAGYDASESKSSRD
;
A
#
# COMPACT_ATOMS: atom_id res chain seq x y z
N MET A 1 -3.04 35.72 15.31
CA MET A 1 -1.77 35.21 15.09
C MET A 1 -1.70 33.73 15.14
N LEU A 2 -1.98 33.16 16.22
CA LEU A 2 -1.88 31.73 16.33
C LEU A 2 -2.76 30.98 15.40
N ARG A 3 -3.86 31.56 15.06
CA ARG A 3 -4.75 30.96 14.15
C ARG A 3 -4.17 30.68 12.82
N MET A 4 -3.23 31.50 12.41
CA MET A 4 -2.63 31.30 11.15
C MET A 4 -1.89 30.01 11.08
N PHE A 5 -1.30 29.61 12.19
CA PHE A 5 -0.59 28.35 12.20
C PHE A 5 -1.55 27.19 12.07
N GLY A 6 -2.71 27.32 12.69
CA GLY A 6 -3.70 26.27 12.55
C GLY A 6 -4.12 26.10 11.12
N SER A 7 -4.28 27.19 10.41
CA SER A 7 -4.62 27.15 9.02
C SER A 7 -3.61 26.42 8.21
N ARG A 8 -2.36 26.73 8.46
CA ARG A 8 -1.31 26.07 7.72
C ARG A 8 -1.28 24.59 7.95
N LYS A 9 -1.58 24.17 9.16
CA LYS A 9 -1.63 22.76 9.43
C LYS A 9 -2.72 22.10 8.64
N ASN A 10 -3.82 22.79 8.46
CA ASN A 10 -4.91 22.22 7.70
C ASN A 10 -4.54 22.01 6.26
N GLU A 11 -3.57 22.74 5.77
CA GLU A 11 -3.14 22.58 4.42
C GLU A 11 -2.37 21.30 4.19
N GLN A 12 -1.97 20.65 5.29
CA GLN A 12 -1.20 19.45 5.19
C GLN A 12 -2.05 18.23 5.48
N LYS A 13 -3.25 18.21 4.99
CA LYS A 13 -4.13 17.09 5.17
C LYS A 13 -3.55 15.85 4.54
N PRO A 14 -3.71 14.72 5.19
CA PRO A 14 -3.20 13.47 4.61
C PRO A 14 -3.94 13.15 3.32
N ARG A 15 -3.20 12.60 2.40
CA ARG A 15 -3.73 12.16 1.12
C ARG A 15 -3.59 10.64 1.07
N LEU A 16 -4.23 10.04 0.09
CA LEU A 16 -4.23 8.59 -0.05
C LEU A 16 -3.31 8.20 -1.18
N PHE A 17 -2.39 7.29 -0.91
CA PHE A 17 -1.43 6.83 -1.92
C PHE A 17 -1.49 5.33 -2.09
N ARG A 18 -1.25 4.87 -3.31
CA ARG A 18 -1.03 3.46 -3.59
C ARG A 18 0.44 3.27 -3.94
N VAL A 19 1.10 2.40 -3.20
CA VAL A 19 2.50 2.08 -3.41
C VAL A 19 2.58 0.58 -3.62
N THR A 20 2.94 0.14 -4.82
CA THR A 20 3.10 -1.29 -5.07
C THR A 20 4.52 -1.67 -4.74
N LEU A 21 4.69 -2.64 -3.88
CA LEU A 21 6.00 -3.07 -3.43
C LEU A 21 6.31 -4.47 -3.93
N HIS A 22 7.57 -4.67 -4.31
CA HIS A 22 8.08 -6.00 -4.56
C HIS A 22 8.72 -6.47 -3.27
N ILE A 23 8.30 -7.61 -2.77
CA ILE A 23 8.77 -8.11 -1.49
C ILE A 23 9.19 -9.56 -1.60
N ARG A 24 10.01 -10.00 -0.65
CA ARG A 24 10.34 -11.40 -0.47
C ARG A 24 9.84 -11.82 0.88
N ARG A 25 9.87 -13.14 1.09
CA ARG A 25 9.34 -13.72 2.31
C ARG A 25 9.99 -13.16 3.58
N GLY A 26 11.32 -12.99 3.56
CA GLY A 26 12.00 -12.56 4.77
C GLY A 26 11.77 -13.57 5.89
N VAL A 27 11.40 -13.06 7.06
CA VAL A 27 11.11 -13.92 8.21
C VAL A 27 9.61 -14.12 8.42
N ASN A 28 8.78 -13.66 7.47
CA ASN A 28 7.35 -13.82 7.58
C ASN A 28 6.99 -15.29 7.42
N GLN A 29 6.16 -15.81 8.32
CA GLN A 29 5.81 -17.22 8.29
C GLN A 29 4.45 -17.51 7.69
N GLU A 30 3.71 -16.47 7.37
CA GLU A 30 2.39 -16.63 6.78
C GLU A 30 2.45 -16.79 5.28
N MET A 31 3.50 -16.32 4.65
CA MET A 31 3.66 -16.49 3.22
C MET A 31 4.02 -17.96 2.97
N PRO A 32 3.34 -18.63 2.02
CA PRO A 32 3.61 -20.05 1.75
C PRO A 32 5.08 -20.27 1.43
N SER A 33 5.61 -21.39 1.88
CA SER A 33 7.04 -21.68 1.75
C SER A 33 7.50 -21.83 0.31
N ASN A 34 6.60 -22.19 -0.60
CA ASN A 34 6.96 -22.32 -2.00
C ASN A 34 6.95 -20.98 -2.74
N MET A 35 6.54 -19.92 -2.07
CA MET A 35 6.47 -18.60 -2.69
C MET A 35 7.76 -17.86 -2.45
N ALA A 36 8.41 -17.42 -3.53
CA ALA A 36 9.69 -16.73 -3.43
C ALA A 36 9.51 -15.25 -3.13
N GLY A 37 8.44 -14.66 -3.64
CA GLY A 37 8.17 -13.26 -3.42
C GLY A 37 6.80 -12.90 -3.90
N ALA A 38 6.50 -11.60 -3.86
CA ALA A 38 5.19 -11.12 -4.27
C ALA A 38 5.25 -9.64 -4.60
N TYR A 39 4.26 -9.21 -5.36
CA TYR A 39 4.00 -7.79 -5.57
C TYR A 39 2.75 -7.48 -4.78
N VAL A 40 2.79 -6.43 -4.00
CA VAL A 40 1.67 -6.12 -3.11
C VAL A 40 1.38 -4.64 -3.12
N PRO A 41 0.11 -4.26 -3.37
CA PRO A 41 -0.25 -2.84 -3.30
C PRO A 41 -0.53 -2.47 -1.85
N VAL A 42 0.08 -1.40 -1.40
CA VAL A 42 -0.15 -0.87 -0.06
C VAL A 42 -0.82 0.48 -0.22
N PHE A 43 -1.95 0.65 0.45
CA PHE A 43 -2.72 1.88 0.40
C PHE A 43 -2.50 2.60 1.72
N VAL A 44 -2.06 3.84 1.64
CA VAL A 44 -1.55 4.49 2.84
C VAL A 44 -1.81 5.98 2.83
N ALA A 45 -2.11 6.53 4.01
CA ALA A 45 -2.25 7.95 4.19
C ALA A 45 -0.85 8.56 4.33
N GLY A 46 -0.67 9.74 3.77
CA GLY A 46 0.59 10.45 3.92
C GLY A 46 0.45 11.88 3.45
N GLU A 47 1.35 12.73 3.88
CA GLU A 47 1.32 14.13 3.52
C GLU A 47 1.85 14.35 2.11
N ASN A 48 2.68 13.45 1.64
CA ASN A 48 3.23 13.53 0.31
C ASN A 48 3.65 12.14 -0.13
N HIS A 49 4.14 12.04 -1.36
CA HIS A 49 4.50 10.75 -1.94
C HIS A 49 5.58 10.04 -1.13
N GLU A 50 6.55 10.77 -0.69
CA GLU A 50 7.66 10.19 0.05
C GLU A 50 7.21 9.63 1.39
N ALA A 51 6.38 10.38 2.09
CA ALA A 51 5.84 9.92 3.37
C ALA A 51 5.01 8.66 3.20
N GLY A 52 4.23 8.61 2.11
CA GLY A 52 3.43 7.43 1.81
C GLY A 52 4.30 6.22 1.57
N ALA A 53 5.35 6.38 0.77
CA ALA A 53 6.25 5.27 0.48
C ALA A 53 6.93 4.77 1.73
N THR A 54 7.38 5.69 2.57
CA THR A 54 8.05 5.32 3.81
C THR A 54 7.13 4.50 4.71
N SER A 55 5.89 4.93 4.84
CA SER A 55 4.92 4.21 5.66
C SER A 55 4.63 2.82 5.10
N ALA A 56 4.53 2.72 3.77
CA ALA A 56 4.25 1.43 3.14
C ALA A 56 5.39 0.44 3.38
N VAL A 57 6.63 0.89 3.21
CA VAL A 57 7.79 0.03 3.42
C VAL A 57 7.88 -0.37 4.88
N SER A 58 7.62 0.56 5.79
CA SER A 58 7.66 0.27 7.22
C SER A 58 6.65 -0.81 7.59
N GLU A 59 5.45 -0.72 7.02
CA GLU A 59 4.41 -1.70 7.34
C GLU A 59 4.80 -3.09 6.87
N ILE A 60 5.34 -3.19 5.67
CA ILE A 60 5.76 -4.46 5.11
C ILE A 60 6.89 -5.05 5.94
N SER A 61 7.85 -4.23 6.32
CA SER A 61 8.98 -4.68 7.13
C SER A 61 8.51 -5.14 8.51
N ARG A 62 7.57 -4.43 9.08
CA ARG A 62 7.03 -4.79 10.39
C ARG A 62 6.36 -6.16 10.37
N ARG A 63 5.83 -6.55 9.22
CA ARG A 63 5.20 -7.86 9.08
C ARG A 63 6.21 -8.97 8.79
N GLY A 64 7.49 -8.63 8.75
CA GLY A 64 8.53 -9.62 8.57
C GLY A 64 8.92 -9.86 7.12
N PHE A 65 8.33 -9.15 6.18
CA PHE A 65 8.70 -9.29 4.77
C PHE A 65 9.95 -8.50 4.48
N GLU A 66 10.65 -8.92 3.45
CA GLU A 66 11.84 -8.21 2.97
C GLU A 66 11.43 -7.32 1.82
N PHE A 67 11.67 -6.02 1.93
CA PHE A 67 11.37 -5.08 0.87
C PHE A 67 12.48 -5.15 -0.19
N VAL A 68 12.10 -5.26 -1.46
CA VAL A 68 13.06 -5.28 -2.55
C VAL A 68 13.08 -3.92 -3.26
N ASP A 69 11.97 -3.53 -3.85
CA ASP A 69 11.90 -2.23 -4.51
C ASP A 69 10.44 -1.89 -4.84
N ILE A 70 10.26 -0.74 -5.45
CA ILE A 70 8.99 -0.31 -6.00
C ILE A 70 9.12 -0.55 -7.51
N PRO A 71 8.49 -1.59 -8.04
CA PRO A 71 8.80 -2.08 -9.41
C PRO A 71 8.75 -1.03 -10.51
N ASP A 72 7.76 -0.14 -10.46
CA ASP A 72 7.68 0.88 -11.50
C ASP A 72 8.26 2.22 -11.04
N GLY A 73 8.75 2.28 -9.81
CA GLY A 73 9.32 3.50 -9.26
C GLY A 73 8.28 4.58 -9.05
N LYS A 74 7.00 4.23 -9.06
CA LYS A 74 5.94 5.22 -9.02
C LYS A 74 5.04 5.05 -7.82
N ILE A 75 4.56 6.18 -7.33
CA ILE A 75 3.63 6.22 -6.22
C ILE A 75 2.44 7.02 -6.71
N TYR A 76 1.27 6.43 -6.61
CA TYR A 76 0.06 7.01 -7.18
C TYR A 76 -0.81 7.61 -6.09
N GLU A 77 -1.25 8.83 -6.29
CA GLU A 77 -2.21 9.43 -5.39
C GLU A 77 -3.60 9.04 -5.86
N LEU A 78 -4.45 8.63 -4.94
CA LEU A 78 -5.82 8.23 -5.24
C LEU A 78 -6.78 9.20 -4.60
N ASP A 79 -7.94 9.36 -5.25
CA ASP A 79 -9.01 10.16 -4.69
C ASP A 79 -9.82 9.25 -3.75
N PRO A 80 -9.82 9.51 -2.44
CA PRO A 80 -10.54 8.61 -1.53
C PRO A 80 -12.05 8.57 -1.78
N HIS A 81 -12.59 9.60 -2.42
CA HIS A 81 -14.02 9.63 -2.72
C HIS A 81 -14.38 8.74 -3.92
N LEU A 82 -13.39 8.20 -4.60
CA LEU A 82 -13.60 7.27 -5.70
C LEU A 82 -13.12 5.86 -5.34
N TRP A 83 -12.89 5.63 -4.05
CA TRP A 83 -12.31 4.38 -3.58
C TRP A 83 -13.12 3.15 -3.94
N ASP A 84 -14.43 3.19 -3.68
CA ASP A 84 -15.27 2.03 -3.94
C ASP A 84 -15.26 1.64 -5.41
N GLU A 85 -15.29 2.63 -6.29
CA GLU A 85 -15.25 2.39 -7.72
C GLU A 85 -13.90 1.83 -8.14
N PHE A 86 -12.85 2.38 -7.56
CA PHE A 86 -11.50 1.92 -7.85
C PHE A 86 -11.32 0.45 -7.48
N VAL A 87 -11.78 0.07 -6.30
CA VAL A 87 -11.65 -1.31 -5.84
C VAL A 87 -12.45 -2.25 -6.72
N LYS A 88 -13.65 -1.85 -7.06
CA LYS A 88 -14.54 -2.67 -7.88
C LYS A 88 -13.92 -2.93 -9.25
N GLU A 89 -13.24 -1.95 -9.78
CA GLU A 89 -12.62 -2.05 -11.08
C GLU A 89 -11.32 -2.84 -11.04
N ALA A 90 -10.50 -2.58 -10.05
CA ALA A 90 -9.19 -3.21 -9.97
C ALA A 90 -9.23 -4.62 -9.38
N TRP A 91 -10.11 -4.85 -8.42
CA TRP A 91 -10.19 -6.13 -7.74
C TRP A 91 -11.62 -6.59 -7.55
N PRO A 92 -12.35 -6.84 -8.66
CA PRO A 92 -13.79 -7.17 -8.56
C PRO A 92 -14.07 -8.41 -7.73
N GLU A 93 -13.13 -9.34 -7.67
CA GLU A 93 -13.33 -10.59 -6.94
C GLU A 93 -12.96 -10.50 -5.48
N PHE A 94 -12.37 -9.38 -5.07
CA PHE A 94 -11.89 -9.24 -3.70
C PHE A 94 -12.49 -8.05 -2.97
N THR A 95 -13.56 -7.47 -3.51
CA THR A 95 -14.12 -6.24 -2.92
C THR A 95 -14.48 -6.41 -1.47
N MET A 96 -14.93 -7.59 -1.08
CA MET A 96 -15.36 -7.83 0.30
C MET A 96 -14.21 -7.76 1.30
N TYR A 97 -12.98 -7.87 0.84
CA TYR A 97 -11.82 -7.83 1.75
C TYR A 97 -11.26 -6.42 1.91
N PHE A 98 -11.71 -5.48 1.11
CA PHE A 98 -11.23 -4.11 1.19
C PHE A 98 -12.08 -3.30 2.15
N PRO A 99 -11.49 -2.31 2.81
CA PRO A 99 -12.31 -1.39 3.63
C PRO A 99 -13.24 -0.61 2.73
N SER A 100 -14.29 -0.07 3.31
CA SER A 100 -15.24 0.74 2.56
C SER A 100 -14.67 2.13 2.34
N GLN A 101 -15.26 2.86 1.39
CA GLN A 101 -14.84 4.23 1.14
C GLN A 101 -14.96 5.10 2.37
N SER A 102 -16.02 4.89 3.15
CA SER A 102 -16.22 5.63 4.37
C SER A 102 -15.10 5.36 5.38
N GLU A 103 -14.71 4.10 5.49
CA GLU A 103 -13.61 3.73 6.39
C GLU A 103 -12.29 4.34 5.95
N VAL A 104 -12.05 4.37 4.65
CA VAL A 104 -10.83 4.96 4.12
C VAL A 104 -10.81 6.46 4.44
N CYS A 105 -11.88 7.15 4.10
CA CYS A 105 -11.95 8.58 4.32
C CYS A 105 -11.78 8.95 5.79
N ASP A 106 -12.43 8.20 6.67
CA ASP A 106 -12.30 8.44 8.10
C ASP A 106 -10.91 8.12 8.61
N GLY A 107 -10.26 7.17 7.98
CA GLY A 107 -8.96 6.70 8.44
C GLY A 107 -7.79 7.58 8.03
N LEU A 108 -7.97 8.45 7.04
CA LEU A 108 -6.85 9.23 6.53
C LEU A 108 -6.16 10.06 7.61
N SER A 109 -6.93 10.69 8.46
CA SER A 109 -6.36 11.51 9.52
C SER A 109 -5.84 10.67 10.69
N LYS A 110 -6.06 9.37 10.65
CA LYS A 110 -5.65 8.45 11.71
C LYS A 110 -4.56 7.51 11.27
N GLY A 111 -3.89 7.83 10.18
CA GLY A 111 -2.78 7.00 9.70
C GLY A 111 -3.23 5.75 8.99
N PHE A 112 -4.26 5.88 8.17
CA PHE A 112 -4.79 4.74 7.42
C PHE A 112 -3.70 3.98 6.68
N ILE A 113 -3.75 2.66 6.78
CA ILE A 113 -2.89 1.81 5.98
C ILE A 113 -3.61 0.48 5.73
N PHE A 114 -3.57 0.01 4.51
CA PHE A 114 -4.20 -1.25 4.13
C PHE A 114 -3.32 -1.97 3.13
N VAL A 115 -2.99 -3.22 3.43
CA VAL A 115 -2.17 -4.04 2.55
C VAL A 115 -3.12 -4.87 1.69
N GLY A 116 -3.06 -4.65 0.40
CA GLY A 116 -3.98 -5.30 -0.53
C GLY A 116 -3.54 -6.71 -0.89
N PRO A 117 -4.19 -7.29 -1.91
CA PRO A 117 -3.92 -8.68 -2.29
C PRO A 117 -2.51 -8.85 -2.82
N PHE A 118 -1.89 -9.97 -2.48
CA PHE A 118 -0.55 -10.31 -2.92
C PHE A 118 -0.61 -11.00 -4.28
N ALA A 119 0.26 -10.58 -5.20
CA ALA A 119 0.45 -11.30 -6.45
C ALA A 119 1.77 -12.04 -6.32
N GLY A 120 1.72 -13.26 -5.83
CA GLY A 120 2.92 -14.01 -5.51
C GLY A 120 3.49 -14.79 -6.68
N TYR A 121 4.76 -15.11 -6.56
CA TYR A 121 5.42 -15.98 -7.53
C TYR A 121 6.32 -16.94 -6.78
N ASP A 122 6.57 -18.11 -7.38
CA ASP A 122 7.39 -19.11 -6.71
C ASP A 122 8.80 -19.11 -7.31
N ALA A 123 9.68 -19.85 -6.70
CA ALA A 123 11.07 -19.89 -7.12
C ALA A 123 11.23 -20.45 -8.53
N SER A 124 10.37 -21.39 -8.88
CA SER A 124 10.38 -22.02 -10.17
C SER A 124 10.03 -21.03 -11.27
N GLU A 125 8.99 -20.23 -11.04
CA GLU A 125 8.56 -19.19 -11.92
C GLU A 125 9.64 -18.15 -12.11
N SER A 126 10.24 -17.74 -11.01
CA SER A 126 11.29 -16.76 -11.02
C SER A 126 12.48 -17.26 -11.82
N LYS A 127 12.80 -18.53 -11.68
CA LYS A 127 13.88 -19.13 -12.38
C LYS A 127 13.62 -19.21 -13.88
N SER A 128 12.42 -19.60 -14.22
CA SER A 128 12.01 -19.65 -15.62
C SER A 128 12.14 -18.34 -16.32
N SER A 129 11.82 -17.31 -15.65
CA SER A 129 11.81 -16.00 -16.29
C SER A 129 13.19 -15.53 -16.67
N ARG A 130 14.22 -16.15 -16.16
CA ARG A 130 15.57 -15.77 -16.54
C ARG A 130 16.03 -16.47 -17.79
N ASP A 131 15.40 -17.53 -18.13
CA ASP A 131 15.77 -18.24 -19.32
C ASP A 131 15.13 -17.65 -20.54
#